data_50d6fb4866dacda8fe0e7a427cfd0161
#
_entry.id   50d6fb4866dacda8fe0e7a427cfd0161
#
_cell.length_a   1.000
_cell.length_b   1.000
_cell.length_c   1.000
_cell.angle_alpha   90.00
_cell.angle_beta   90.00
_cell.angle_gamma   90.00
#
_symmetry.space_group_name_H-M   'P 1'
#
loop_
_entity.id
_entity.type
_entity.pdbx_description
1 polymer ?
#
loop_
_entity_poly.entity_id
_entity_poly.type
_entity_poly.pdbx_seq_one_letter_code
_entity_poly.pdbx_strand_id
1 'polypeptide(L)'
;MVSISRRFFIGGLASAMVLGPRRLFSASQDAFAGGKPALTFGLLSDIHIALDIGGRQLHPRYGTDTLVKAFEWFRDNGADAVVIAGDMAHCGLGGELMAVAEAWFGVFPDDKAPDGHHVERVFVFGNHDWSSLGRAKTVFKDEAELKANLIVNDPEKWWRAAFREDWQRIQLRSVKGYDFVCAHWSNGGCSGKNEKFIKGLEEFYSSLKKPLDPSKPFFHVQHPHPKNTVHGNKVWGQDNGVTPSILSHHRNAITFSGHSHTSLTDERSIWQGAFTAVGCGSLRNVSPFIPGVLGLPDGLENARTPRKRDDSIKAMEMIERFNCRQGQLVRVYADHVVFSRREFVTGATLGDDLVMPLPAAERRPFEFAGRAAAAKAPAFAAGAALAAKRTKGRLRRGKKDVDVWELTIPAANAERSARAAVYEVVAKGPAGFSKTLGMANPNDRFPQTDARSGEAVKFRVACSRLPEKDLSFSVTAISCWGRRSVPLMLQAKF
;
A
#
# COMPACT_ATOMS: atom_id res chain seq x y z
N MET A 1 -39.96 62.85 -8.10
CA MET A 1 -39.31 61.73 -7.43
C MET A 1 -38.68 60.84 -8.49
N VAL A 2 -37.37 60.96 -8.65
CA VAL A 2 -36.61 60.43 -9.80
C VAL A 2 -35.97 59.10 -9.41
N SER A 3 -36.30 58.06 -10.16
CA SER A 3 -35.67 56.75 -10.04
C SER A 3 -34.43 56.71 -10.93
N ILE A 4 -33.26 56.37 -10.34
CA ILE A 4 -32.00 56.20 -11.07
C ILE A 4 -31.68 54.71 -11.14
N SER A 5 -31.77 54.23 -12.37
CA SER A 5 -31.32 52.86 -12.75
C SER A 5 -29.82 52.84 -12.94
N ARG A 6 -29.12 51.94 -12.21
CA ARG A 6 -27.68 51.63 -12.42
C ARG A 6 -27.58 50.33 -13.24
N ARG A 7 -27.16 50.45 -14.49
CA ARG A 7 -26.70 49.32 -15.30
C ARG A 7 -25.30 48.96 -14.92
N PHE A 8 -25.09 47.70 -14.50
CA PHE A 8 -23.76 47.10 -14.36
C PHE A 8 -23.35 46.48 -15.70
N PHE A 9 -22.24 46.94 -16.24
CA PHE A 9 -21.51 46.32 -17.34
C PHE A 9 -20.75 45.12 -16.84
N ILE A 10 -21.07 43.94 -17.33
CA ILE A 10 -20.28 42.71 -17.08
C ILE A 10 -19.35 42.57 -18.28
N GLY A 11 -18.08 42.94 -18.08
CA GLY A 11 -17.01 42.62 -19.02
C GLY A 11 -16.64 41.16 -18.91
N GLY A 12 -16.91 40.38 -19.95
CA GLY A 12 -16.51 38.99 -20.05
C GLY A 12 -15.00 38.85 -20.29
N LEU A 13 -14.28 38.34 -19.31
CA LEU A 13 -12.93 37.81 -19.49
C LEU A 13 -13.07 36.36 -19.98
N ALA A 14 -12.82 36.16 -21.26
CA ALA A 14 -12.66 34.84 -21.85
C ALA A 14 -11.33 34.24 -21.33
N SER A 15 -11.43 33.37 -20.33
CA SER A 15 -10.31 32.54 -19.93
C SER A 15 -10.10 31.45 -20.98
N ALA A 16 -9.06 31.60 -21.78
CA ALA A 16 -8.58 30.54 -22.66
C ALA A 16 -8.09 29.37 -21.79
N MET A 17 -8.91 28.31 -21.67
CA MET A 17 -8.47 27.03 -21.16
C MET A 17 -7.44 26.45 -22.14
N VAL A 18 -6.18 26.47 -21.76
CA VAL A 18 -5.14 25.65 -22.40
C VAL A 18 -5.46 24.21 -22.08
N LEU A 19 -6.13 23.53 -22.99
CA LEU A 19 -6.30 22.08 -22.99
C LEU A 19 -4.92 21.47 -23.28
N GLY A 20 -4.18 21.13 -22.22
CA GLY A 20 -3.02 20.27 -22.32
C GLY A 20 -3.41 18.88 -22.89
N PRO A 21 -2.48 18.11 -23.46
CA PRO A 21 -2.78 16.86 -24.13
C PRO A 21 -3.19 15.78 -23.12
N ARG A 22 -4.48 15.81 -22.75
CA ARG A 22 -5.17 14.65 -22.16
C ARG A 22 -5.60 13.78 -23.34
N ARG A 23 -4.94 12.65 -23.57
CA ARG A 23 -5.47 11.45 -24.24
C ARG A 23 -4.38 10.64 -24.93
N LEU A 24 -3.90 9.63 -24.21
CA LEU A 24 -3.42 8.40 -24.86
C LEU A 24 -3.69 7.12 -24.03
N PHE A 25 -4.27 7.25 -22.81
CA PHE A 25 -4.70 6.11 -21.99
C PHE A 25 -6.16 6.20 -21.52
N SER A 26 -6.94 7.22 -21.87
CA SER A 26 -8.35 7.34 -21.52
C SER A 26 -9.29 6.53 -22.44
N ALA A 27 -8.82 6.09 -23.59
CA ALA A 27 -9.66 5.38 -24.57
C ALA A 27 -10.17 4.00 -24.11
N SER A 28 -9.67 3.44 -22.97
CA SER A 28 -10.16 2.19 -22.41
C SER A 28 -11.16 2.35 -21.27
N GLN A 29 -11.24 3.53 -20.64
CA GLN A 29 -12.18 3.76 -19.53
C GLN A 29 -13.59 4.12 -20.01
N ASP A 30 -13.71 4.81 -21.14
CA ASP A 30 -15.02 5.18 -21.73
C ASP A 30 -15.78 4.00 -22.38
N ALA A 31 -15.14 2.81 -22.43
CA ALA A 31 -15.70 1.64 -23.11
C ALA A 31 -16.57 0.74 -22.21
N PHE A 32 -16.58 0.98 -20.87
CA PHE A 32 -17.34 0.16 -19.95
C PHE A 32 -18.68 0.84 -19.62
N ALA A 33 -19.78 0.18 -19.92
CA ALA A 33 -21.12 0.69 -19.67
C ALA A 33 -21.34 0.94 -18.17
N GLY A 34 -21.75 2.16 -17.82
CA GLY A 34 -22.08 2.57 -16.47
C GLY A 34 -23.33 1.87 -15.95
N GLY A 35 -23.18 0.62 -15.48
CA GLY A 35 -24.21 -0.15 -14.81
C GLY A 35 -24.08 -0.07 -13.29
N LYS A 36 -25.07 -0.62 -12.55
CA LYS A 36 -24.94 -0.86 -11.11
C LYS A 36 -23.96 -2.03 -10.90
N PRO A 37 -22.98 -1.92 -9.97
CA PRO A 37 -22.11 -3.04 -9.64
C PRO A 37 -22.94 -4.20 -9.06
N ALA A 38 -22.59 -5.42 -9.45
CA ALA A 38 -23.19 -6.63 -8.91
C ALA A 38 -22.71 -6.90 -7.46
N LEU A 39 -21.48 -6.44 -7.15
CA LEU A 39 -20.88 -6.54 -5.81
C LEU A 39 -20.00 -5.32 -5.57
N THR A 40 -20.10 -4.74 -4.37
CA THR A 40 -19.22 -3.67 -3.90
C THR A 40 -18.60 -4.08 -2.57
N PHE A 41 -17.29 -3.91 -2.38
CA PHE A 41 -16.66 -4.19 -1.09
C PHE A 41 -15.47 -3.28 -0.79
N GLY A 42 -15.26 -3.04 0.51
CA GLY A 42 -14.06 -2.38 1.01
C GLY A 42 -12.88 -3.34 1.05
N LEU A 43 -11.66 -2.83 0.84
CA LEU A 43 -10.44 -3.62 0.86
C LEU A 43 -9.36 -2.92 1.67
N LEU A 44 -8.95 -3.53 2.78
CA LEU A 44 -7.96 -3.06 3.74
C LEU A 44 -6.94 -4.15 4.08
N SER A 45 -5.82 -3.73 4.66
CA SER A 45 -4.83 -4.59 5.30
C SER A 45 -3.98 -3.80 6.29
N ASP A 46 -3.22 -4.49 7.13
CA ASP A 46 -2.17 -3.91 7.97
C ASP A 46 -2.69 -2.74 8.83
N ILE A 47 -3.71 -3.02 9.63
CA ILE A 47 -4.38 -2.04 10.52
C ILE A 47 -3.53 -1.78 11.75
N HIS A 48 -3.03 -2.84 12.39
CA HIS A 48 -2.15 -2.81 13.55
C HIS A 48 -2.68 -2.00 14.73
N ILE A 49 -3.87 -2.30 15.20
CA ILE A 49 -4.35 -1.74 16.46
C ILE A 49 -3.40 -2.13 17.59
N ALA A 50 -2.98 -1.17 18.42
CA ALA A 50 -2.14 -1.45 19.59
C ALA A 50 -2.68 -0.74 20.82
N LEU A 51 -2.96 -1.52 21.85
CA LEU A 51 -3.53 -1.08 23.11
C LEU A 51 -2.58 -1.39 24.27
N ASP A 52 -2.60 -0.58 25.33
CA ASP A 52 -1.95 -0.90 26.61
C ASP A 52 -2.86 -1.83 27.47
N ILE A 53 -2.35 -2.24 28.63
CA ILE A 53 -3.08 -3.12 29.57
C ILE A 53 -4.44 -2.51 30.01
N GLY A 54 -4.53 -1.18 30.05
CA GLY A 54 -5.76 -0.46 30.39
C GLY A 54 -6.71 -0.25 29.22
N GLY A 55 -6.43 -0.86 28.06
CA GLY A 55 -7.21 -0.66 26.84
C GLY A 55 -6.96 0.68 26.15
N ARG A 56 -5.97 1.46 26.61
CA ARG A 56 -5.64 2.76 26.01
C ARG A 56 -4.74 2.56 24.80
N GLN A 57 -4.94 3.38 23.80
CA GLN A 57 -4.06 3.41 22.64
C GLN A 57 -2.63 3.76 23.07
N LEU A 58 -1.66 2.92 22.70
CA LEU A 58 -0.24 3.20 22.92
C LEU A 58 0.24 4.46 22.19
N HIS A 59 -0.44 4.80 21.09
CA HIS A 59 -0.18 6.00 20.30
C HIS A 59 -1.38 6.26 19.38
N PRO A 60 -1.76 7.52 19.07
CA PRO A 60 -2.86 7.82 18.14
C PRO A 60 -2.80 7.10 16.78
N ARG A 61 -1.59 6.73 16.34
CA ARG A 61 -1.37 5.97 15.10
C ARG A 61 -1.80 4.50 15.16
N TYR A 62 -2.05 3.98 16.33
CA TYR A 62 -2.42 2.59 16.58
C TYR A 62 -3.87 2.43 17.03
N GLY A 63 -4.63 3.50 16.94
CA GLY A 63 -6.02 3.52 17.33
C GLY A 63 -6.98 3.19 16.19
N THR A 64 -8.26 3.17 16.53
CA THR A 64 -9.35 2.78 15.63
C THR A 64 -9.88 3.91 14.75
N ASP A 65 -9.53 5.18 15.02
CA ASP A 65 -10.12 6.36 14.36
C ASP A 65 -10.08 6.29 12.81
N THR A 66 -8.96 5.84 12.25
CA THR A 66 -8.85 5.72 10.78
C THR A 66 -9.58 4.50 10.26
N LEU A 67 -9.66 3.43 11.05
CA LEU A 67 -10.44 2.24 10.71
C LEU A 67 -11.94 2.56 10.66
N VAL A 68 -12.44 3.29 11.65
CA VAL A 68 -13.83 3.79 11.67
C VAL A 68 -14.12 4.62 10.42
N LYS A 69 -13.26 5.60 10.09
CA LYS A 69 -13.40 6.41 8.86
C LYS A 69 -13.42 5.55 7.58
N ALA A 70 -12.61 4.49 7.54
CA ALA A 70 -12.61 3.59 6.40
C ALA A 70 -13.92 2.79 6.30
N PHE A 71 -14.40 2.26 7.42
CA PHE A 71 -15.68 1.55 7.48
C PHE A 71 -16.87 2.46 7.13
N GLU A 72 -16.89 3.69 7.65
CA GLU A 72 -17.91 4.70 7.31
C GLU A 72 -17.90 4.99 5.81
N TRP A 73 -16.71 5.18 5.21
CA TRP A 73 -16.62 5.41 3.78
C TRP A 73 -17.11 4.21 2.95
N PHE A 74 -16.84 2.97 3.37
CA PHE A 74 -17.36 1.78 2.72
C PHE A 74 -18.87 1.69 2.85
N ARG A 75 -19.42 1.94 4.03
CA ARG A 75 -20.85 2.00 4.28
C ARG A 75 -21.53 3.01 3.36
N ASP A 76 -21.01 4.23 3.32
CA ASP A 76 -21.56 5.34 2.55
C ASP A 76 -21.45 5.12 1.02
N ASN A 77 -20.59 4.19 0.58
CA ASN A 77 -20.47 3.74 -0.80
C ASN A 77 -21.19 2.41 -1.08
N GLY A 78 -22.05 1.94 -0.17
CA GLY A 78 -22.91 0.77 -0.37
C GLY A 78 -22.12 -0.55 -0.44
N ALA A 79 -21.13 -0.72 0.42
CA ALA A 79 -20.35 -1.96 0.47
C ALA A 79 -21.21 -3.14 0.97
N ASP A 80 -21.17 -4.24 0.27
CA ASP A 80 -21.81 -5.53 0.60
C ASP A 80 -20.88 -6.40 1.47
N ALA A 81 -19.61 -6.07 1.52
CA ALA A 81 -18.61 -6.73 2.34
C ALA A 81 -17.42 -5.78 2.65
N VAL A 82 -16.64 -6.14 3.65
CA VAL A 82 -15.31 -5.55 3.86
C VAL A 82 -14.29 -6.68 3.97
N VAL A 83 -13.22 -6.57 3.20
CA VAL A 83 -12.07 -7.47 3.23
C VAL A 83 -10.95 -6.82 4.07
N ILE A 84 -10.41 -7.59 5.04
CA ILE A 84 -9.18 -7.22 5.76
C ILE A 84 -8.16 -8.33 5.54
N ALA A 85 -7.12 -8.04 4.76
CA ALA A 85 -6.08 -8.99 4.39
C ALA A 85 -4.97 -9.07 5.45
N GLY A 86 -5.34 -9.19 6.73
CA GLY A 86 -4.45 -9.49 7.85
C GLY A 86 -3.88 -8.28 8.60
N ASP A 87 -3.17 -8.59 9.68
CA ASP A 87 -2.53 -7.65 10.60
C ASP A 87 -3.51 -6.64 11.20
N MET A 88 -4.61 -7.15 11.77
CA MET A 88 -5.57 -6.37 12.53
C MET A 88 -4.98 -5.91 13.86
N ALA A 89 -4.40 -6.84 14.62
CA ALA A 89 -3.66 -6.57 15.84
C ALA A 89 -2.20 -6.20 15.58
N HIS A 90 -1.58 -5.43 16.48
CA HIS A 90 -0.15 -5.11 16.41
C HIS A 90 0.70 -6.06 17.24
N CYS A 91 0.21 -6.46 18.38
CA CYS A 91 0.89 -7.31 19.35
C CYS A 91 0.35 -8.74 19.41
N GLY A 92 -0.69 -9.07 18.64
CA GLY A 92 -1.33 -10.38 18.66
C GLY A 92 -2.17 -10.63 19.92
N LEU A 93 -2.72 -9.57 20.50
CA LEU A 93 -3.54 -9.63 21.72
C LEU A 93 -5.02 -9.66 21.39
N GLY A 94 -5.78 -10.46 22.12
CA GLY A 94 -7.22 -10.56 21.98
C GLY A 94 -7.95 -9.22 22.18
N GLY A 95 -7.48 -8.38 23.10
CA GLY A 95 -8.01 -7.02 23.29
C GLY A 95 -7.86 -6.11 22.06
N GLU A 96 -6.79 -6.29 21.28
CA GLU A 96 -6.61 -5.53 20.01
C GLU A 96 -7.64 -5.98 18.97
N LEU A 97 -7.94 -7.28 18.91
CA LEU A 97 -8.97 -7.83 18.02
C LEU A 97 -10.37 -7.35 18.44
N MET A 98 -10.65 -7.30 19.75
CA MET A 98 -11.90 -6.75 20.29
C MET A 98 -12.11 -5.29 19.88
N ALA A 99 -11.04 -4.46 19.88
CA ALA A 99 -11.14 -3.07 19.43
C ALA A 99 -11.45 -2.94 17.93
N VAL A 100 -10.97 -3.87 17.09
CA VAL A 100 -11.37 -3.95 15.68
C VAL A 100 -12.86 -4.28 15.57
N ALA A 101 -13.35 -5.22 16.39
CA ALA A 101 -14.75 -5.61 16.42
C ALA A 101 -15.67 -4.47 16.92
N GLU A 102 -15.24 -3.73 17.94
CA GLU A 102 -15.97 -2.54 18.43
C GLU A 102 -16.09 -1.47 17.32
N ALA A 103 -14.99 -1.21 16.59
CA ALA A 103 -15.03 -0.29 15.46
C ALA A 103 -15.98 -0.79 14.35
N TRP A 104 -16.01 -2.10 14.09
CA TRP A 104 -16.91 -2.70 13.12
C TRP A 104 -18.39 -2.53 13.53
N PHE A 105 -18.76 -3.03 14.71
CA PHE A 105 -20.14 -2.98 15.17
C PHE A 105 -20.62 -1.56 15.49
N GLY A 106 -19.71 -0.62 15.71
CA GLY A 106 -20.04 0.81 15.79
C GLY A 106 -20.50 1.40 14.46
N VAL A 107 -20.02 0.88 13.33
CA VAL A 107 -20.39 1.34 11.98
C VAL A 107 -21.45 0.46 11.32
N PHE A 108 -21.39 -0.85 11.56
CA PHE A 108 -22.30 -1.87 11.04
C PHE A 108 -22.95 -2.66 12.19
N PRO A 109 -23.91 -2.07 12.94
CA PRO A 109 -24.62 -2.80 13.99
C PRO A 109 -25.26 -4.08 13.44
N ASP A 110 -25.03 -5.21 14.12
CA ASP A 110 -25.50 -6.53 13.70
C ASP A 110 -25.15 -6.89 12.24
N ASP A 111 -23.97 -6.43 11.78
CA ASP A 111 -23.49 -6.63 10.41
C ASP A 111 -24.41 -6.03 9.34
N LYS A 112 -25.04 -4.89 9.63
CA LYS A 112 -25.98 -4.24 8.73
C LYS A 112 -25.59 -2.80 8.42
N ALA A 113 -25.80 -2.41 7.19
CA ALA A 113 -25.80 -1.01 6.79
C ALA A 113 -27.11 -0.31 7.18
N PRO A 114 -27.20 1.03 7.16
CA PRO A 114 -28.40 1.78 7.58
C PRO A 114 -29.69 1.44 6.81
N ASP A 115 -29.56 0.97 5.58
CA ASP A 115 -30.69 0.50 4.75
C ASP A 115 -31.14 -0.93 5.07
N GLY A 116 -30.46 -1.59 6.04
CA GLY A 116 -30.76 -2.92 6.54
C GLY A 116 -30.10 -4.07 5.75
N HIS A 117 -29.38 -3.79 4.65
CA HIS A 117 -28.68 -4.87 3.96
C HIS A 117 -27.51 -5.39 4.82
N HIS A 118 -27.25 -6.71 4.72
CA HIS A 118 -26.14 -7.34 5.41
C HIS A 118 -24.80 -6.97 4.77
N VAL A 119 -23.79 -6.66 5.59
CA VAL A 119 -22.42 -6.40 5.18
C VAL A 119 -21.51 -7.49 5.74
N GLU A 120 -20.91 -8.29 4.86
CA GLU A 120 -20.11 -9.46 5.23
C GLU A 120 -18.71 -9.08 5.68
N ARG A 121 -18.23 -9.71 6.77
CA ARG A 121 -16.84 -9.63 7.21
C ARG A 121 -15.99 -10.69 6.49
N VAL A 122 -15.05 -10.26 5.68
CA VAL A 122 -14.09 -11.13 4.98
C VAL A 122 -12.70 -10.84 5.54
N PHE A 123 -12.50 -11.19 6.83
CA PHE A 123 -11.29 -10.88 7.57
C PHE A 123 -10.39 -12.10 7.67
N VAL A 124 -9.08 -11.92 7.57
CA VAL A 124 -8.09 -12.95 7.82
C VAL A 124 -7.03 -12.46 8.81
N PHE A 125 -6.39 -13.36 9.54
CA PHE A 125 -5.23 -13.06 10.35
C PHE A 125 -3.98 -12.83 9.48
N GLY A 126 -3.11 -11.90 9.91
CA GLY A 126 -1.75 -11.75 9.44
C GLY A 126 -0.73 -12.25 10.47
N ASN A 127 0.54 -11.98 10.22
CA ASN A 127 1.60 -12.46 11.11
C ASN A 127 1.64 -11.72 12.46
N HIS A 128 1.20 -10.48 12.52
CA HIS A 128 1.09 -9.73 13.77
C HIS A 128 -0.03 -10.22 14.67
N ASP A 129 -1.13 -10.69 14.09
CA ASP A 129 -2.22 -11.32 14.83
C ASP A 129 -1.77 -12.65 15.46
N TRP A 130 -0.83 -13.35 14.78
CA TRP A 130 -0.46 -14.73 15.15
C TRP A 130 0.83 -14.85 15.94
N SER A 131 1.84 -14.03 15.69
CA SER A 131 3.19 -14.26 16.21
C SER A 131 3.95 -12.99 16.64
N SER A 132 3.31 -12.14 17.42
CA SER A 132 3.95 -10.90 17.93
C SER A 132 4.40 -10.98 19.38
N LEU A 133 4.73 -12.19 19.86
CA LEU A 133 5.09 -12.45 21.25
C LEU A 133 6.11 -11.44 21.82
N GLY A 134 7.16 -11.09 21.07
CA GLY A 134 8.17 -10.13 21.51
C GLY A 134 7.60 -8.73 21.78
N ARG A 135 6.58 -8.30 21.02
CA ARG A 135 5.89 -7.02 21.23
C ARG A 135 4.87 -7.12 22.36
N ALA A 136 4.14 -8.23 22.45
CA ALA A 136 3.18 -8.45 23.51
C ALA A 136 3.83 -8.41 24.90
N LYS A 137 5.09 -8.86 25.04
CA LYS A 137 5.88 -8.75 26.27
C LYS A 137 6.15 -7.30 26.73
N THR A 138 5.99 -6.33 25.87
CA THR A 138 6.07 -4.91 26.26
C THR A 138 4.80 -4.42 26.96
N VAL A 139 3.69 -5.13 26.77
CA VAL A 139 2.38 -4.81 27.36
C VAL A 139 2.17 -5.58 28.67
N PHE A 140 2.45 -6.89 28.67
CA PHE A 140 2.28 -7.77 29.82
C PHE A 140 3.63 -8.18 30.41
N LYS A 141 3.77 -8.05 31.73
CA LYS A 141 4.94 -8.50 32.48
C LYS A 141 4.75 -9.91 33.05
N ASP A 142 3.52 -10.23 33.43
CA ASP A 142 3.15 -11.58 33.89
C ASP A 142 2.99 -12.52 32.70
N GLU A 143 3.69 -13.66 32.77
CA GLU A 143 3.71 -14.62 31.64
C GLU A 143 2.39 -15.38 31.49
N ALA A 144 1.68 -15.68 32.59
CA ALA A 144 0.41 -16.37 32.54
C ALA A 144 -0.67 -15.45 31.94
N GLU A 145 -0.69 -14.20 32.39
CA GLU A 145 -1.57 -13.16 31.85
C GLU A 145 -1.29 -12.94 30.35
N LEU A 146 -0.01 -12.82 29.96
CA LEU A 146 0.37 -12.72 28.57
C LEU A 146 -0.17 -13.88 27.75
N LYS A 147 0.09 -15.12 28.18
CA LYS A 147 -0.38 -16.32 27.48
C LYS A 147 -1.89 -16.38 27.33
N ALA A 148 -2.64 -15.99 28.36
CA ALA A 148 -4.09 -15.95 28.32
C ALA A 148 -4.67 -14.93 27.33
N ASN A 149 -3.91 -13.88 26.99
CA ASN A 149 -4.33 -12.81 26.11
C ASN A 149 -3.81 -12.93 24.66
N LEU A 150 -2.93 -13.90 24.37
CA LEU A 150 -2.44 -14.11 23.01
C LEU A 150 -3.47 -14.81 22.12
N ILE A 151 -3.74 -14.24 20.95
CA ILE A 151 -4.64 -14.82 19.94
C ILE A 151 -4.14 -16.21 19.52
N VAL A 152 -2.83 -16.38 19.32
CA VAL A 152 -2.23 -17.63 18.86
C VAL A 152 -2.47 -18.83 19.79
N ASN A 153 -2.70 -18.59 21.08
CA ASN A 153 -2.94 -19.66 22.05
C ASN A 153 -4.39 -20.17 22.03
N ASP A 154 -5.33 -19.32 21.63
CA ASP A 154 -6.75 -19.70 21.50
C ASP A 154 -7.43 -18.79 20.47
N PRO A 155 -7.18 -19.01 19.16
CA PRO A 155 -7.73 -18.19 18.10
C PRO A 155 -9.26 -18.29 18.01
N GLU A 156 -9.83 -19.46 18.31
CA GLU A 156 -11.29 -19.69 18.27
C GLU A 156 -12.00 -18.87 19.34
N LYS A 157 -11.47 -18.86 20.57
CA LYS A 157 -12.01 -18.05 21.67
C LYS A 157 -12.03 -16.57 21.29
N TRP A 158 -10.89 -16.04 20.85
CA TRP A 158 -10.75 -14.62 20.58
C TRP A 158 -11.54 -14.18 19.34
N TRP A 159 -11.61 -15.03 18.31
CA TRP A 159 -12.43 -14.76 17.13
C TRP A 159 -13.93 -14.74 17.47
N ARG A 160 -14.40 -15.75 18.21
CA ARG A 160 -15.80 -15.82 18.65
C ARG A 160 -16.17 -14.66 19.58
N ALA A 161 -15.27 -14.29 20.51
CA ALA A 161 -15.48 -13.13 21.38
C ALA A 161 -15.58 -11.82 20.60
N ALA A 162 -14.72 -11.62 19.61
CA ALA A 162 -14.68 -10.41 18.79
C ALA A 162 -15.83 -10.36 17.78
N PHE A 163 -16.03 -11.41 16.99
CA PHE A 163 -16.89 -11.37 15.81
C PHE A 163 -18.16 -12.20 15.93
N ARG A 164 -18.40 -12.87 17.07
CA ARG A 164 -19.62 -13.67 17.34
C ARG A 164 -19.83 -14.79 16.34
N GLU A 165 -18.75 -15.35 15.77
CA GLU A 165 -18.78 -16.43 14.79
C GLU A 165 -17.65 -17.43 15.03
N ASP A 166 -17.76 -18.62 14.43
CA ASP A 166 -16.74 -19.65 14.54
C ASP A 166 -15.56 -19.35 13.63
N TRP A 167 -14.35 -19.60 14.14
CA TRP A 167 -13.11 -19.46 13.37
C TRP A 167 -12.76 -20.75 12.66
N GLN A 168 -12.36 -20.62 11.42
CA GLN A 168 -11.76 -21.71 10.64
C GLN A 168 -10.49 -21.21 9.98
N ARG A 169 -9.46 -22.05 9.95
CA ARG A 169 -8.16 -21.68 9.38
C ARG A 169 -8.24 -21.26 7.91
N ILE A 170 -9.06 -21.96 7.15
CA ILE A 170 -9.41 -21.64 5.77
C ILE A 170 -10.91 -21.83 5.64
N GLN A 171 -11.59 -20.83 5.12
CA GLN A 171 -13.05 -20.89 4.97
C GLN A 171 -13.50 -20.26 3.66
N LEU A 172 -14.64 -20.71 3.16
CA LEU A 172 -15.33 -20.13 2.04
C LEU A 172 -16.47 -19.24 2.56
N ARG A 173 -16.50 -17.99 2.09
CA ARG A 173 -17.64 -17.08 2.28
C ARG A 173 -18.24 -16.75 0.92
N SER A 174 -19.54 -16.58 0.85
CA SER A 174 -20.20 -16.18 -0.40
C SER A 174 -21.02 -14.90 -0.17
N VAL A 175 -20.76 -13.89 -0.98
CA VAL A 175 -21.42 -12.58 -0.91
C VAL A 175 -22.05 -12.29 -2.28
N LYS A 176 -23.35 -12.18 -2.35
CA LYS A 176 -24.11 -11.97 -3.60
C LYS A 176 -23.72 -12.96 -4.73
N GLY A 177 -23.38 -14.20 -4.35
CA GLY A 177 -22.99 -15.25 -5.30
C GLY A 177 -21.57 -15.13 -5.82
N TYR A 178 -20.72 -14.35 -5.20
CA TYR A 178 -19.26 -14.31 -5.38
C TYR A 178 -18.58 -14.98 -4.20
N ASP A 179 -17.62 -15.84 -4.48
CA ASP A 179 -16.94 -16.64 -3.47
C ASP A 179 -15.64 -15.97 -3.01
N PHE A 180 -15.40 -16.00 -1.69
CA PHE A 180 -14.19 -15.52 -1.04
C PHE A 180 -13.54 -16.66 -0.26
N VAL A 181 -12.37 -17.10 -0.68
CA VAL A 181 -11.54 -18.05 0.07
C VAL A 181 -10.69 -17.26 1.06
N CYS A 182 -10.97 -17.39 2.35
CA CYS A 182 -10.28 -16.71 3.44
C CYS A 182 -9.20 -17.63 4.01
N ALA A 183 -7.92 -17.32 3.79
CA ALA A 183 -6.79 -18.11 4.27
C ALA A 183 -6.05 -17.34 5.38
N HIS A 184 -6.32 -17.70 6.64
CA HIS A 184 -5.69 -17.07 7.79
C HIS A 184 -4.21 -17.44 7.92
N TRP A 185 -3.37 -16.49 8.34
CA TRP A 185 -2.03 -16.76 8.78
C TRP A 185 -2.09 -17.69 10.01
N SER A 186 -1.39 -18.81 9.97
CA SER A 186 -1.36 -19.75 11.08
C SER A 186 0.01 -20.48 11.14
N ASN A 187 0.62 -20.56 12.33
CA ASN A 187 1.86 -21.31 12.57
C ASN A 187 2.99 -21.11 11.53
N GLY A 188 3.37 -19.85 11.28
CA GLY A 188 4.36 -19.50 10.27
C GLY A 188 3.78 -19.17 8.90
N GLY A 189 2.46 -19.24 8.78
CA GLY A 189 1.69 -18.78 7.64
C GLY A 189 2.06 -19.43 6.33
N CYS A 190 1.97 -18.68 5.27
CA CYS A 190 2.35 -19.08 3.92
C CYS A 190 3.87 -19.06 3.69
N SER A 191 4.68 -18.87 4.72
CA SER A 191 6.14 -18.86 4.59
C SER A 191 6.71 -20.30 4.55
N GLY A 192 7.59 -20.51 3.66
CA GLY A 192 8.30 -21.64 3.11
C GLY A 192 8.50 -22.97 3.84
N LYS A 193 8.09 -23.10 5.09
CA LYS A 193 8.29 -24.33 5.85
C LYS A 193 7.04 -24.85 6.57
N ASN A 194 5.91 -24.19 6.38
CA ASN A 194 4.67 -24.63 7.02
C ASN A 194 3.93 -25.65 6.13
N GLU A 195 4.43 -26.88 6.13
CA GLU A 195 3.81 -28.00 5.39
C GLU A 195 2.33 -28.18 5.73
N LYS A 196 1.94 -27.95 6.98
CA LYS A 196 0.54 -28.06 7.40
C LYS A 196 -0.37 -27.02 6.75
N PHE A 197 0.14 -25.78 6.56
CA PHE A 197 -0.64 -24.76 5.87
C PHE A 197 -0.73 -25.05 4.38
N ILE A 198 0.39 -25.42 3.75
CA ILE A 198 0.45 -25.79 2.33
C ILE A 198 -0.55 -26.91 2.04
N LYS A 199 -0.42 -28.02 2.74
CA LYS A 199 -1.31 -29.16 2.60
C LYS A 199 -2.76 -28.80 2.88
N GLY A 200 -3.03 -28.01 3.93
CA GLY A 200 -4.36 -27.54 4.26
C GLY A 200 -5.00 -26.69 3.16
N LEU A 201 -4.23 -25.83 2.49
CA LEU A 201 -4.74 -25.02 1.39
C LEU A 201 -5.02 -25.88 0.14
N GLU A 202 -4.12 -26.80 -0.19
CA GLU A 202 -4.31 -27.77 -1.29
C GLU A 202 -5.52 -28.67 -1.05
N GLU A 203 -5.64 -29.23 0.16
CA GLU A 203 -6.79 -30.03 0.57
C GLU A 203 -8.10 -29.26 0.50
N PHE A 204 -8.09 -27.99 0.95
CA PHE A 204 -9.27 -27.13 0.90
C PHE A 204 -9.76 -26.95 -0.53
N TYR A 205 -8.89 -26.54 -1.46
CA TYR A 205 -9.27 -26.34 -2.87
C TYR A 205 -9.71 -27.64 -3.53
N SER A 206 -9.08 -28.77 -3.18
CA SER A 206 -9.44 -30.09 -3.71
C SER A 206 -10.77 -30.63 -3.15
N SER A 207 -11.14 -30.22 -1.93
CA SER A 207 -12.34 -30.70 -1.22
C SER A 207 -13.58 -29.86 -1.44
N LEU A 208 -13.48 -28.77 -2.20
CA LEU A 208 -14.65 -27.93 -2.49
C LEU A 208 -15.76 -28.75 -3.12
N LYS A 209 -16.86 -28.94 -2.36
CA LYS A 209 -18.02 -29.73 -2.81
C LYS A 209 -18.69 -29.13 -4.05
N LYS A 210 -18.62 -27.83 -4.18
CA LYS A 210 -19.09 -27.07 -5.33
C LYS A 210 -17.86 -26.41 -5.98
N PRO A 211 -17.55 -26.70 -7.23
CA PRO A 211 -16.50 -26.00 -7.95
C PRO A 211 -16.76 -24.49 -7.96
N LEU A 212 -15.70 -23.70 -7.85
CA LEU A 212 -15.78 -22.26 -8.05
C LEU A 212 -16.23 -21.99 -9.48
N ASP A 213 -17.17 -21.04 -9.65
CA ASP A 213 -17.75 -20.72 -10.97
C ASP A 213 -16.68 -20.11 -11.90
N PRO A 214 -16.28 -20.77 -12.98
CA PRO A 214 -15.24 -20.27 -13.87
C PRO A 214 -15.69 -19.04 -14.69
N SER A 215 -16.99 -18.79 -14.77
CA SER A 215 -17.56 -17.64 -15.49
C SER A 215 -17.50 -16.34 -14.69
N LYS A 216 -17.25 -16.41 -13.38
CA LYS A 216 -17.18 -15.26 -12.47
C LYS A 216 -15.82 -15.17 -11.81
N PRO A 217 -15.36 -13.97 -11.45
CA PRO A 217 -14.22 -13.86 -10.55
C PRO A 217 -14.60 -14.45 -9.17
N PHE A 218 -13.66 -15.17 -8.57
CA PHE A 218 -13.68 -15.45 -7.14
C PHE A 218 -12.46 -14.80 -6.48
N PHE A 219 -12.54 -14.62 -5.18
CA PHE A 219 -11.54 -13.87 -4.43
C PHE A 219 -10.81 -14.78 -3.45
N HIS A 220 -9.48 -14.68 -3.42
CA HIS A 220 -8.64 -15.33 -2.43
C HIS A 220 -8.01 -14.27 -1.54
N VAL A 221 -8.21 -14.38 -0.24
CA VAL A 221 -7.72 -13.40 0.75
C VAL A 221 -6.68 -14.05 1.64
N GLN A 222 -5.48 -13.52 1.64
CA GLN A 222 -4.38 -13.93 2.51
C GLN A 222 -3.52 -12.72 2.89
N HIS A 223 -2.66 -12.85 3.90
CA HIS A 223 -1.83 -11.73 4.32
C HIS A 223 -0.56 -11.55 3.48
N PRO A 224 0.31 -12.56 3.23
CA PRO A 224 1.51 -12.38 2.42
C PRO A 224 1.17 -12.27 0.93
N HIS A 225 2.02 -11.58 0.18
CA HIS A 225 1.85 -11.52 -1.27
C HIS A 225 2.11 -12.91 -1.91
N PRO A 226 1.32 -13.33 -2.89
CA PRO A 226 1.69 -14.47 -3.71
C PRO A 226 3.05 -14.23 -4.37
N LYS A 227 3.92 -15.22 -4.32
CA LYS A 227 5.31 -15.11 -4.80
C LYS A 227 5.37 -14.66 -6.26
N ASN A 228 6.27 -13.69 -6.54
CA ASN A 228 6.52 -13.14 -7.87
C ASN A 228 5.30 -12.48 -8.54
N THR A 229 4.43 -11.88 -7.77
CA THR A 229 3.27 -11.13 -8.26
C THR A 229 3.41 -9.63 -7.98
N VAL A 230 2.51 -9.04 -7.17
CA VAL A 230 2.52 -7.60 -6.86
C VAL A 230 3.87 -7.12 -6.36
N HIS A 231 4.24 -5.91 -6.74
CA HIS A 231 5.49 -5.24 -6.42
C HIS A 231 6.76 -5.92 -6.95
N GLY A 232 6.63 -6.93 -7.83
CA GLY A 232 7.74 -7.58 -8.54
C GLY A 232 8.40 -8.73 -7.78
N ASN A 233 9.46 -9.26 -8.40
CA ASN A 233 10.24 -10.36 -7.87
C ASN A 233 11.02 -9.91 -6.60
N LYS A 234 11.17 -10.82 -5.63
CA LYS A 234 11.97 -10.58 -4.41
C LYS A 234 11.44 -9.45 -3.50
N VAL A 235 10.18 -9.01 -3.66
CA VAL A 235 9.58 -8.13 -2.65
C VAL A 235 9.54 -8.84 -1.30
N TRP A 236 9.76 -8.09 -0.23
CA TRP A 236 9.57 -8.63 1.13
C TRP A 236 8.08 -8.93 1.38
N GLY A 237 7.80 -9.98 2.14
CA GLY A 237 6.44 -10.33 2.52
C GLY A 237 5.72 -11.24 1.51
N GLN A 238 6.45 -11.92 0.63
CA GLN A 238 5.88 -12.95 -0.24
C GLN A 238 5.72 -14.28 0.48
N ASP A 239 4.76 -15.08 0.00
CA ASP A 239 4.66 -16.49 0.37
C ASP A 239 5.79 -17.33 -0.28
N ASN A 240 5.78 -18.62 -0.05
CA ASN A 240 6.78 -19.55 -0.61
C ASN A 240 6.44 -20.06 -2.01
N GLY A 241 5.33 -19.61 -2.60
CA GLY A 241 4.86 -20.04 -3.92
C GLY A 241 3.69 -21.04 -3.88
N VAL A 242 3.17 -21.40 -2.69
CA VAL A 242 2.01 -22.31 -2.60
C VAL A 242 0.76 -21.68 -3.22
N THR A 243 0.47 -20.41 -2.94
CA THR A 243 -0.70 -19.72 -3.51
C THR A 243 -0.61 -19.61 -5.02
N PRO A 244 0.52 -19.16 -5.63
CA PRO A 244 0.66 -19.21 -7.08
C PRO A 244 0.52 -20.61 -7.69
N SER A 245 1.01 -21.65 -7.04
CA SER A 245 0.87 -23.04 -7.56
C SER A 245 -0.59 -23.46 -7.67
N ILE A 246 -1.40 -23.10 -6.67
CA ILE A 246 -2.84 -23.41 -6.67
C ILE A 246 -3.60 -22.48 -7.63
N LEU A 247 -3.44 -21.16 -7.48
CA LEU A 247 -4.25 -20.20 -8.24
C LEU A 247 -3.90 -20.14 -9.73
N SER A 248 -2.74 -20.66 -10.14
CA SER A 248 -2.41 -20.79 -11.57
C SER A 248 -3.39 -21.68 -12.34
N HIS A 249 -4.11 -22.57 -11.65
CA HIS A 249 -5.16 -23.41 -12.23
C HIS A 249 -6.54 -22.71 -12.24
N HIS A 250 -6.63 -21.49 -11.68
CA HIS A 250 -7.88 -20.73 -11.54
C HIS A 250 -7.72 -19.33 -12.17
N ARG A 251 -7.86 -19.25 -13.49
CA ARG A 251 -7.60 -18.02 -14.26
C ARG A 251 -8.49 -16.82 -13.90
N ASN A 252 -9.66 -17.07 -13.31
CA ASN A 252 -10.60 -16.10 -12.82
C ASN A 252 -10.36 -15.67 -11.36
N ALA A 253 -9.32 -16.23 -10.70
CA ALA A 253 -8.98 -15.85 -9.34
C ALA A 253 -8.43 -14.42 -9.27
N ILE A 254 -8.88 -13.68 -8.25
CA ILE A 254 -8.33 -12.38 -7.84
C ILE A 254 -7.89 -12.52 -6.38
N THR A 255 -6.60 -12.41 -6.11
CA THR A 255 -6.09 -12.51 -4.73
C THR A 255 -5.78 -11.15 -4.15
N PHE A 256 -6.09 -10.96 -2.85
CA PHE A 256 -5.83 -9.77 -2.05
C PHE A 256 -4.80 -10.07 -0.98
N SER A 257 -3.82 -9.15 -0.83
CA SER A 257 -2.72 -9.35 0.12
C SER A 257 -2.14 -8.03 0.64
N GLY A 258 -1.58 -8.05 1.86
CA GLY A 258 -0.97 -6.91 2.55
C GLY A 258 0.51 -7.11 2.84
N HIS A 259 0.90 -7.02 4.12
CA HIS A 259 2.20 -7.36 4.70
C HIS A 259 3.36 -6.43 4.37
N SER A 260 3.54 -6.03 3.13
CA SER A 260 4.67 -5.16 2.72
C SER A 260 4.45 -3.67 3.01
N HIS A 261 3.23 -3.26 3.30
CA HIS A 261 2.81 -1.86 3.44
C HIS A 261 3.16 -1.00 2.22
N THR A 262 3.26 -1.59 1.04
CA THR A 262 3.64 -0.84 -0.16
C THR A 262 2.51 0.11 -0.57
N SER A 263 2.88 1.32 -1.02
CA SER A 263 1.91 2.33 -1.44
C SER A 263 1.05 1.86 -2.59
N LEU A 264 -0.24 2.17 -2.52
CA LEU A 264 -1.19 2.00 -3.63
C LEU A 264 -0.90 2.94 -4.83
N THR A 265 -0.01 3.90 -4.67
CA THR A 265 0.50 4.71 -5.80
C THR A 265 1.55 3.96 -6.63
N ASP A 266 2.10 2.85 -6.11
CA ASP A 266 2.99 1.98 -6.89
C ASP A 266 2.17 1.27 -7.98
N GLU A 267 2.55 1.44 -9.24
CA GLU A 267 1.82 0.85 -10.37
C GLU A 267 1.85 -0.68 -10.38
N ARG A 268 2.76 -1.29 -9.60
CA ARG A 268 2.88 -2.72 -9.44
C ARG A 268 2.03 -3.27 -8.30
N SER A 269 1.16 -2.42 -7.69
CA SER A 269 0.18 -2.86 -6.67
C SER A 269 -0.90 -3.80 -7.24
N ILE A 270 -0.99 -3.91 -8.56
CA ILE A 270 -1.83 -4.88 -9.26
C ILE A 270 -0.99 -5.60 -10.32
N TRP A 271 -1.12 -6.91 -10.38
CA TRP A 271 -0.43 -7.81 -11.30
C TRP A 271 -1.41 -8.78 -11.95
N GLN A 272 -1.22 -9.07 -13.22
CA GLN A 272 -1.94 -10.11 -13.95
C GLN A 272 -0.97 -11.07 -14.64
N GLY A 273 -1.19 -12.35 -14.41
CA GLY A 273 -0.49 -13.46 -15.02
C GLY A 273 -1.44 -14.64 -15.23
N ALA A 274 -1.14 -15.79 -14.62
CA ALA A 274 -2.04 -16.95 -14.63
C ALA A 274 -3.35 -16.67 -13.84
N PHE A 275 -3.30 -15.76 -12.88
CA PHE A 275 -4.41 -15.20 -12.11
C PHE A 275 -4.16 -13.70 -11.89
N THR A 276 -4.99 -13.02 -11.11
CA THR A 276 -4.77 -11.61 -10.76
C THR A 276 -4.39 -11.48 -9.29
N ALA A 277 -3.39 -10.65 -8.98
CA ALA A 277 -3.01 -10.30 -7.62
C ALA A 277 -3.11 -8.79 -7.39
N VAL A 278 -3.61 -8.41 -6.21
CA VAL A 278 -3.82 -7.01 -5.80
C VAL A 278 -3.26 -6.80 -4.40
N GLY A 279 -2.38 -5.82 -4.25
CA GLY A 279 -1.89 -5.36 -2.96
C GLY A 279 -2.89 -4.39 -2.33
N CYS A 280 -3.17 -4.59 -1.03
CA CYS A 280 -4.20 -3.82 -0.31
C CYS A 280 -3.72 -2.46 0.20
N GLY A 281 -2.42 -2.19 0.15
CA GLY A 281 -1.83 -1.04 0.85
C GLY A 281 -1.69 -1.31 2.35
N SER A 282 -1.78 -0.26 3.18
CA SER A 282 -1.79 -0.38 4.63
C SER A 282 -2.56 0.75 5.28
N LEU A 283 -3.35 0.41 6.28
CA LEU A 283 -4.09 1.40 7.07
C LEU A 283 -3.26 1.97 8.23
N ARG A 284 -2.10 1.39 8.53
CA ARG A 284 -1.20 1.87 9.56
C ARG A 284 -0.18 2.89 9.05
N ASN A 285 0.54 2.51 8.02
CA ASN A 285 1.60 3.32 7.42
C ASN A 285 2.01 2.77 6.06
N VAL A 286 2.46 3.63 5.19
CA VAL A 286 3.06 3.22 3.92
C VAL A 286 4.57 3.06 4.11
N SER A 287 5.13 1.96 3.63
CA SER A 287 6.56 1.72 3.64
C SER A 287 7.28 2.56 2.58
N PRO A 288 8.45 3.15 2.91
CA PRO A 288 9.28 3.78 1.91
C PRO A 288 9.73 2.72 0.89
N PHE A 289 9.97 3.15 -0.34
CA PHE A 289 10.62 2.29 -1.31
C PHE A 289 12.09 2.09 -0.87
N ILE A 290 12.41 0.87 -0.45
CA ILE A 290 13.76 0.50 -0.03
C ILE A 290 14.23 -0.62 -0.95
N PRO A 291 15.25 -0.38 -1.78
CA PRO A 291 15.79 -1.39 -2.66
C PRO A 291 16.21 -2.66 -1.90
N GLY A 292 15.86 -3.82 -2.42
CA GLY A 292 16.17 -5.12 -1.82
C GLY A 292 15.28 -5.54 -0.64
N VAL A 293 14.39 -4.66 -0.16
CA VAL A 293 13.38 -4.98 0.86
C VAL A 293 11.97 -4.92 0.30
N LEU A 294 11.71 -3.96 -0.60
CA LEU A 294 10.37 -3.72 -1.19
C LEU A 294 10.34 -3.90 -2.71
N GLY A 295 11.17 -4.78 -3.21
CA GLY A 295 11.29 -5.02 -4.65
C GLY A 295 12.03 -3.89 -5.37
N LEU A 296 13.18 -4.21 -5.95
CA LEU A 296 13.77 -3.34 -6.95
C LEU A 296 12.90 -3.40 -8.20
N PRO A 297 12.78 -2.29 -8.93
CA PRO A 297 12.32 -2.36 -10.30
C PRO A 297 13.15 -3.40 -11.06
N ASP A 298 12.50 -4.19 -11.90
CA ASP A 298 13.20 -5.16 -12.74
C ASP A 298 14.32 -4.44 -13.54
N GLY A 299 15.53 -4.99 -13.52
CA GLY A 299 16.71 -4.35 -14.11
C GLY A 299 17.63 -3.58 -13.15
N LEU A 300 17.21 -3.33 -11.90
CA LEU A 300 18.09 -2.81 -10.84
C LEU A 300 18.66 -3.93 -9.94
N GLU A 301 18.54 -5.17 -10.34
CA GLU A 301 18.98 -6.36 -9.60
C GLU A 301 20.46 -6.33 -9.22
N ASN A 302 21.28 -5.61 -9.97
CA ASN A 302 22.71 -5.43 -9.75
C ASN A 302 23.06 -4.20 -8.89
N ALA A 303 22.12 -3.34 -8.55
CA ALA A 303 22.35 -2.32 -7.56
C ALA A 303 22.55 -3.03 -6.22
N ARG A 304 23.80 -3.33 -5.86
CA ARG A 304 24.19 -3.89 -4.58
C ARG A 304 23.73 -2.95 -3.49
N THR A 305 22.51 -3.17 -3.01
CA THR A 305 22.06 -2.52 -1.79
C THR A 305 22.83 -3.10 -0.64
N PRO A 306 23.47 -2.27 0.19
CA PRO A 306 24.12 -2.75 1.39
C PRO A 306 23.05 -3.47 2.25
N ARG A 307 23.18 -4.78 2.46
CA ARG A 307 22.33 -5.57 3.36
C ARG A 307 22.41 -5.10 4.82
N LYS A 308 23.38 -4.27 5.17
CA LYS A 308 23.45 -3.59 6.46
C LYS A 308 22.66 -2.29 6.33
N ARG A 309 21.71 -2.08 7.25
CA ARG A 309 21.03 -0.79 7.45
C ARG A 309 22.06 0.31 7.54
N ASP A 310 22.43 0.89 6.40
CA ASP A 310 23.26 2.07 6.36
C ASP A 310 22.45 3.24 6.95
N ASP A 311 23.14 4.17 7.61
CA ASP A 311 22.49 5.34 8.19
C ASP A 311 21.86 6.26 7.14
N SER A 312 22.19 6.10 5.86
CA SER A 312 21.51 6.78 4.74
C SER A 312 20.07 6.31 4.56
N ILE A 313 19.78 5.00 4.79
CA ILE A 313 18.41 4.48 4.81
C ILE A 313 17.65 5.03 6.03
N LYS A 314 18.35 5.31 7.13
CA LYS A 314 17.76 5.91 8.32
C LYS A 314 17.43 7.40 8.15
N ALA A 315 18.10 8.10 7.25
CA ALA A 315 17.73 9.48 6.88
C ALA A 315 16.37 9.53 6.16
N MET A 316 15.98 8.46 5.45
CA MET A 316 14.65 8.35 4.83
C MET A 316 13.52 8.12 5.84
N GLU A 317 13.81 7.72 7.08
CA GLU A 317 12.80 7.57 8.14
C GLU A 317 12.21 8.91 8.63
N MET A 318 12.74 10.03 8.15
CA MET A 318 12.18 11.36 8.47
C MET A 318 10.97 11.73 7.61
N ILE A 319 10.66 10.96 6.58
CA ILE A 319 9.41 11.12 5.85
C ILE A 319 8.27 10.66 6.76
N GLU A 320 7.20 11.43 6.82
CA GLU A 320 6.03 11.14 7.66
C GLU A 320 5.19 9.96 7.12
N ARG A 321 5.84 8.83 6.84
CA ARG A 321 5.22 7.62 6.31
C ARG A 321 4.02 7.12 7.13
N PHE A 322 4.01 7.44 8.42
CA PHE A 322 2.94 7.06 9.33
C PHE A 322 1.66 7.88 9.17
N ASN A 323 1.70 8.95 8.40
CA ASN A 323 0.52 9.77 8.11
C ASN A 323 -0.18 9.35 6.80
N CYS A 324 0.30 8.31 6.13
CA CYS A 324 -0.32 7.77 4.94
C CYS A 324 -1.03 6.47 5.28
N ARG A 325 -2.35 6.41 5.10
CA ARG A 325 -3.21 5.29 5.47
C ARG A 325 -4.13 4.98 4.31
N GLN A 326 -3.91 3.86 3.66
CA GLN A 326 -4.46 3.57 2.33
C GLN A 326 -5.34 2.33 2.34
N GLY A 327 -6.36 2.34 1.49
CA GLY A 327 -7.24 1.23 1.20
C GLY A 327 -7.97 1.46 -0.12
N GLN A 328 -8.87 0.55 -0.46
CA GLN A 328 -9.55 0.56 -1.75
C GLN A 328 -11.04 0.26 -1.60
N LEU A 329 -11.84 0.76 -2.53
CA LEU A 329 -13.18 0.29 -2.78
C LEU A 329 -13.18 -0.50 -4.09
N VAL A 330 -13.71 -1.70 -4.05
CA VAL A 330 -13.77 -2.60 -5.21
C VAL A 330 -15.21 -2.71 -5.67
N ARG A 331 -15.45 -2.50 -6.96
CA ARG A 331 -16.77 -2.67 -7.58
C ARG A 331 -16.67 -3.69 -8.70
N VAL A 332 -17.46 -4.74 -8.61
CA VAL A 332 -17.50 -5.83 -9.59
C VAL A 332 -18.71 -5.63 -10.49
N TYR A 333 -18.48 -5.54 -11.76
CA TYR A 333 -19.50 -5.46 -12.81
C TYR A 333 -19.51 -6.77 -13.62
N ALA A 334 -20.43 -6.91 -14.55
CA ALA A 334 -20.54 -8.12 -15.37
C ALA A 334 -19.30 -8.34 -16.26
N ASP A 335 -18.67 -7.27 -16.72
CA ASP A 335 -17.62 -7.25 -17.74
C ASP A 335 -16.29 -6.65 -17.24
N HIS A 336 -16.24 -6.14 -16.01
CA HIS A 336 -15.01 -5.55 -15.44
C HIS A 336 -15.06 -5.44 -13.92
N VAL A 337 -13.88 -5.18 -13.31
CA VAL A 337 -13.72 -4.84 -11.89
C VAL A 337 -13.02 -3.48 -11.77
N VAL A 338 -13.52 -2.60 -10.92
CA VAL A 338 -12.97 -1.27 -10.66
C VAL A 338 -12.37 -1.21 -9.26
N PHE A 339 -11.13 -0.75 -9.13
CA PHE A 339 -10.43 -0.52 -7.86
C PHE A 339 -10.23 0.98 -7.68
N SER A 340 -11.01 1.60 -6.78
CA SER A 340 -10.88 3.02 -6.39
C SER A 340 -10.02 3.11 -5.14
N ARG A 341 -8.88 3.80 -5.22
CA ARG A 341 -7.87 3.85 -4.16
C ARG A 341 -7.97 5.15 -3.37
N ARG A 342 -7.87 5.06 -2.05
CA ARG A 342 -8.05 6.21 -1.14
C ARG A 342 -6.98 6.28 -0.06
N GLU A 343 -6.62 7.50 0.31
CA GLU A 343 -5.87 7.85 1.50
C GLU A 343 -6.85 8.34 2.57
N PHE A 344 -6.87 7.71 3.76
CA PHE A 344 -7.92 7.92 4.76
C PHE A 344 -7.61 9.03 5.79
N VAL A 345 -6.39 9.56 5.85
CA VAL A 345 -6.09 10.71 6.72
C VAL A 345 -6.64 11.99 6.12
N THR A 346 -6.44 12.17 4.82
CA THR A 346 -6.86 13.37 4.09
C THR A 346 -8.14 13.18 3.29
N GLY A 347 -8.55 11.94 3.04
CA GLY A 347 -9.66 11.61 2.16
C GLY A 347 -9.34 11.71 0.67
N ALA A 348 -8.06 11.87 0.31
CA ALA A 348 -7.65 12.03 -1.09
C ALA A 348 -7.78 10.73 -1.90
N THR A 349 -8.16 10.85 -3.16
CA THR A 349 -8.12 9.78 -4.16
C THR A 349 -6.67 9.57 -4.62
N LEU A 350 -6.25 8.31 -4.76
CA LEU A 350 -4.88 7.95 -5.15
C LEU A 350 -4.78 7.67 -6.64
N GLY A 351 -4.89 8.72 -7.43
CA GLY A 351 -4.88 8.64 -8.91
C GLY A 351 -6.17 8.06 -9.48
N ASP A 352 -6.16 7.73 -10.77
CA ASP A 352 -7.32 7.19 -11.47
C ASP A 352 -7.69 5.79 -10.99
N ASP A 353 -8.94 5.40 -11.16
CA ASP A 353 -9.39 4.03 -10.91
C ASP A 353 -8.64 3.03 -11.78
N LEU A 354 -8.33 1.86 -11.21
CA LEU A 354 -7.79 0.75 -11.97
C LEU A 354 -8.97 -0.10 -12.47
N VAL A 355 -9.15 -0.17 -13.78
CA VAL A 355 -10.22 -0.95 -14.41
C VAL A 355 -9.64 -2.24 -14.98
N MET A 356 -10.11 -3.36 -14.49
CA MET A 356 -9.70 -4.70 -14.92
C MET A 356 -10.85 -5.36 -15.71
N PRO A 357 -10.70 -5.62 -17.01
CA PRO A 357 -11.70 -6.31 -17.79
C PRO A 357 -11.92 -7.76 -17.31
N LEU A 358 -13.14 -8.24 -17.46
CA LEU A 358 -13.52 -9.63 -17.26
C LEU A 358 -13.90 -10.27 -18.61
N PRO A 359 -13.61 -11.56 -18.82
CA PRO A 359 -12.82 -12.45 -17.98
C PRO A 359 -11.34 -12.00 -17.89
N ALA A 360 -10.76 -12.02 -16.68
CA ALA A 360 -9.41 -11.53 -16.43
C ALA A 360 -8.32 -12.29 -17.23
N ALA A 361 -8.62 -13.53 -17.65
CA ALA A 361 -7.72 -14.36 -18.43
C ALA A 361 -7.52 -13.88 -19.88
N GLU A 362 -8.48 -13.17 -20.45
CA GLU A 362 -8.47 -12.78 -21.86
C GLU A 362 -7.81 -11.42 -22.09
N ARG A 363 -7.99 -10.50 -21.16
CA ARG A 363 -7.44 -9.14 -21.23
C ARG A 363 -6.61 -8.85 -19.98
N ARG A 364 -5.32 -8.60 -20.17
CA ARG A 364 -4.34 -8.43 -19.07
C ARG A 364 -3.67 -7.07 -19.10
N PRO A 365 -4.41 -5.96 -18.88
CA PRO A 365 -3.82 -4.62 -18.88
C PRO A 365 -2.79 -4.41 -17.75
N PHE A 366 -2.74 -5.30 -16.76
CA PHE A 366 -1.83 -5.22 -15.63
C PHE A 366 -0.71 -6.26 -15.68
N GLU A 367 -0.44 -6.85 -16.85
CA GLU A 367 0.75 -7.66 -17.06
C GLU A 367 2.01 -6.80 -16.98
N PHE A 368 3.01 -7.26 -16.20
CA PHE A 368 4.20 -6.46 -15.92
C PHE A 368 5.12 -6.29 -17.13
N ALA A 369 5.30 -7.33 -17.94
CA ALA A 369 6.20 -7.26 -19.10
C ALA A 369 5.76 -6.18 -20.09
N GLY A 370 4.47 -6.15 -20.45
CA GLY A 370 3.92 -5.13 -21.35
C GLY A 370 3.99 -3.72 -20.75
N ARG A 371 3.67 -3.58 -19.46
CA ARG A 371 3.74 -2.28 -18.77
C ARG A 371 5.17 -1.79 -18.61
N ALA A 372 6.11 -2.65 -18.29
CA ALA A 372 7.54 -2.31 -18.20
C ALA A 372 8.10 -1.90 -19.55
N ALA A 373 7.71 -2.59 -20.63
CA ALA A 373 8.13 -2.24 -21.99
C ALA A 373 7.60 -0.86 -22.42
N ALA A 374 6.36 -0.53 -22.08
CA ALA A 374 5.71 0.74 -22.39
C ALA A 374 6.12 1.90 -21.46
N ALA A 375 6.76 1.60 -20.32
CA ALA A 375 7.12 2.61 -19.31
C ALA A 375 8.14 3.61 -19.85
N LYS A 376 7.89 4.89 -19.59
CA LYS A 376 8.80 5.98 -19.91
C LYS A 376 9.76 6.25 -18.74
N ALA A 377 10.91 6.86 -19.06
CA ALA A 377 11.81 7.35 -18.01
C ALA A 377 11.18 8.57 -17.30
N PRO A 378 11.32 8.69 -15.97
CA PRO A 378 11.02 9.93 -15.28
C PRO A 378 11.83 11.09 -15.87
N ALA A 379 11.31 12.30 -15.78
CA ALA A 379 12.01 13.49 -16.21
C ALA A 379 11.84 14.62 -15.20
N PHE A 380 12.89 15.37 -14.94
CA PHE A 380 12.79 16.63 -14.25
C PHE A 380 12.34 17.71 -15.23
N ALA A 381 11.60 18.72 -14.74
CA ALA A 381 11.17 19.84 -15.56
C ALA A 381 12.38 20.58 -16.16
N ALA A 382 12.21 21.20 -17.32
CA ALA A 382 13.24 22.06 -17.91
C ALA A 382 13.59 23.18 -16.91
N GLY A 383 14.90 23.38 -16.66
CA GLY A 383 15.38 24.34 -15.67
C GLY A 383 15.30 23.88 -14.21
N ALA A 384 14.82 22.69 -13.93
CA ALA A 384 14.86 22.15 -12.58
C ALA A 384 16.31 22.05 -12.08
N ALA A 385 16.56 22.56 -10.87
CA ALA A 385 17.90 22.58 -10.28
C ALA A 385 17.92 21.85 -8.93
N LEU A 386 18.96 21.04 -8.73
CA LEU A 386 19.31 20.49 -7.44
C LEU A 386 19.93 21.59 -6.58
N ALA A 387 19.49 21.75 -5.34
CA ALA A 387 20.12 22.65 -4.38
C ALA A 387 20.70 21.86 -3.20
N ALA A 388 21.77 22.36 -2.61
CA ALA A 388 22.37 21.79 -1.40
C ALA A 388 22.88 22.90 -0.49
N LYS A 389 22.74 22.70 0.83
CA LYS A 389 23.30 23.60 1.84
C LYS A 389 23.84 22.82 3.04
N ARG A 390 24.88 23.34 3.67
CA ARG A 390 25.32 22.84 4.97
C ARG A 390 24.47 23.46 6.06
N THR A 391 24.05 22.64 7.01
CA THR A 391 23.22 23.11 8.13
C THR A 391 23.34 22.12 9.30
N LYS A 392 22.83 22.52 10.46
CA LYS A 392 22.55 21.58 11.55
C LYS A 392 21.25 20.86 11.26
N GLY A 393 21.23 19.56 11.42
CA GLY A 393 20.03 18.79 11.16
C GLY A 393 20.04 17.43 11.79
N ARG A 394 18.84 16.90 12.03
CA ARG A 394 18.63 15.59 12.61
C ARG A 394 18.54 14.55 11.51
N LEU A 395 19.34 13.48 11.66
CA LEU A 395 19.28 12.33 10.74
C LEU A 395 18.29 11.27 11.20
N ARG A 396 17.92 11.28 12.51
CA ARG A 396 16.97 10.34 13.11
C ARG A 396 16.12 11.02 14.17
N ARG A 397 14.88 10.59 14.28
CA ARG A 397 14.01 10.98 15.39
C ARG A 397 14.66 10.61 16.75
N GLY A 398 14.67 11.54 17.70
CA GLY A 398 15.22 11.30 19.06
C GLY A 398 16.74 11.36 19.18
N LYS A 399 17.50 11.66 18.10
CA LYS A 399 18.95 11.91 18.13
C LYS A 399 19.26 13.40 18.06
N LYS A 400 20.49 13.76 18.50
CA LYS A 400 20.97 15.16 18.43
C LYS A 400 21.18 15.58 16.99
N ASP A 401 21.12 16.89 16.75
CA ASP A 401 21.47 17.50 15.48
C ASP A 401 22.97 17.37 15.23
N VAL A 402 23.34 17.13 13.99
CA VAL A 402 24.73 17.04 13.51
C VAL A 402 24.90 17.92 12.28
N ASP A 403 26.13 18.16 11.86
CA ASP A 403 26.40 18.85 10.59
C ASP A 403 26.00 17.96 9.42
N VAL A 404 25.10 18.48 8.58
CA VAL A 404 24.56 17.76 7.43
C VAL A 404 24.64 18.62 6.16
N TRP A 405 24.78 17.94 5.03
CA TRP A 405 24.32 18.45 3.76
C TRP A 405 22.82 18.16 3.63
N GLU A 406 22.02 19.20 3.46
CA GLU A 406 20.60 19.12 3.11
C GLU A 406 20.44 19.41 1.62
N LEU A 407 20.06 18.41 0.84
CA LEU A 407 19.74 18.52 -0.57
C LEU A 407 18.25 18.80 -0.70
N THR A 408 17.90 19.71 -1.61
CA THR A 408 16.53 19.94 -2.06
C THR A 408 16.40 19.42 -3.48
N ILE A 409 15.67 18.33 -3.65
CA ILE A 409 15.49 17.61 -4.91
C ILE A 409 14.15 18.04 -5.49
N PRO A 410 14.12 18.70 -6.66
CA PRO A 410 12.87 19.06 -7.31
C PRO A 410 12.07 17.80 -7.68
N ALA A 411 10.74 17.89 -7.71
CA ALA A 411 9.91 16.79 -8.13
C ALA A 411 10.17 16.46 -9.62
N ALA A 412 10.28 15.18 -9.94
CA ALA A 412 10.15 14.72 -11.32
C ALA A 412 8.67 14.76 -11.73
N ASN A 413 8.40 14.68 -13.04
CA ASN A 413 7.03 14.67 -13.53
C ASN A 413 6.19 13.53 -12.89
N ALA A 414 4.91 13.79 -12.68
CA ALA A 414 3.97 12.86 -12.05
C ALA A 414 3.13 12.06 -13.08
N GLU A 415 3.48 12.10 -14.37
CA GLU A 415 2.79 11.31 -15.39
C GLU A 415 2.88 9.82 -15.03
N ARG A 416 1.76 9.13 -15.00
CA ARG A 416 1.65 7.75 -14.47
C ARG A 416 2.69 6.80 -15.04
N SER A 417 2.89 6.81 -16.37
CA SER A 417 3.83 5.93 -17.07
C SER A 417 5.31 6.29 -16.84
N ALA A 418 5.60 7.47 -16.28
CA ALA A 418 6.92 8.02 -16.06
C ALA A 418 7.14 8.49 -14.61
N ARG A 419 6.26 8.10 -13.69
CA ARG A 419 6.35 8.51 -12.28
C ARG A 419 7.64 8.00 -11.64
N ALA A 420 8.35 8.87 -10.94
CA ALA A 420 9.47 8.46 -10.10
C ALA A 420 8.97 7.64 -8.91
N ALA A 421 9.52 6.45 -8.71
CA ALA A 421 9.32 5.67 -7.49
C ALA A 421 10.33 6.05 -6.41
N VAL A 422 11.52 6.49 -6.83
CA VAL A 422 12.62 6.84 -5.95
C VAL A 422 13.61 7.79 -6.63
N TYR A 423 14.31 8.59 -5.84
CA TYR A 423 15.47 9.40 -6.25
C TYR A 423 16.74 8.79 -5.68
N GLU A 424 17.63 8.31 -6.54
CA GLU A 424 18.98 7.85 -6.15
C GLU A 424 19.90 9.06 -6.00
N VAL A 425 20.55 9.18 -4.85
CA VAL A 425 21.47 10.28 -4.53
C VAL A 425 22.90 9.75 -4.46
N VAL A 426 23.79 10.30 -5.29
CA VAL A 426 25.20 9.94 -5.34
C VAL A 426 26.05 11.17 -5.05
N ALA A 427 27.08 11.01 -4.23
CA ALA A 427 28.15 12.01 -4.03
C ALA A 427 29.40 11.58 -4.78
N LYS A 428 30.08 12.55 -5.43
CA LYS A 428 31.37 12.38 -6.05
C LYS A 428 32.32 13.44 -5.49
N GLY A 429 33.61 13.11 -5.39
CA GLY A 429 34.63 13.99 -4.83
C GLY A 429 36.04 13.70 -5.44
N PRO A 430 37.08 14.27 -4.82
CA PRO A 430 38.44 14.13 -5.28
C PRO A 430 38.93 12.67 -5.21
N ALA A 431 40.04 12.40 -5.90
CA ALA A 431 40.70 11.08 -5.92
C ALA A 431 39.75 9.90 -6.29
N GLY A 432 38.76 10.16 -7.16
CA GLY A 432 37.81 9.14 -7.60
C GLY A 432 36.74 8.77 -6.57
N PHE A 433 36.58 9.53 -5.48
CA PHE A 433 35.52 9.28 -4.53
C PHE A 433 34.15 9.29 -5.23
N SER A 434 33.42 8.19 -5.10
CA SER A 434 32.04 8.05 -5.57
C SER A 434 31.27 7.18 -4.63
N LYS A 435 30.16 7.69 -4.08
CA LYS A 435 29.36 6.99 -3.09
C LYS A 435 27.88 7.22 -3.31
N THR A 436 27.11 6.14 -3.43
CA THR A 436 25.65 6.21 -3.30
C THR A 436 25.32 6.50 -1.85
N LEU A 437 24.69 7.65 -1.62
CA LEU A 437 24.32 8.12 -0.29
C LEU A 437 23.04 7.48 0.23
N GLY A 438 22.16 7.15 -0.69
CA GLY A 438 20.86 6.57 -0.39
C GLY A 438 19.84 6.93 -1.45
N MET A 439 18.57 6.68 -1.09
CA MET A 439 17.44 6.95 -1.96
C MET A 439 16.41 7.79 -1.22
N ALA A 440 15.88 8.84 -1.86
CA ALA A 440 14.78 9.65 -1.37
C ALA A 440 13.48 9.20 -2.04
N ASN A 441 12.39 9.15 -1.29
CA ASN A 441 11.08 8.83 -1.86
C ASN A 441 10.40 10.12 -2.33
N PRO A 442 9.75 10.11 -3.51
CA PRO A 442 8.90 11.20 -3.95
C PRO A 442 7.75 11.45 -2.96
N ASN A 443 7.29 12.69 -2.86
CA ASN A 443 6.17 13.03 -1.98
C ASN A 443 4.86 12.37 -2.40
N ASP A 444 4.65 12.12 -3.68
CA ASP A 444 3.47 11.44 -4.20
C ASP A 444 3.37 9.95 -3.82
N ARG A 445 4.47 9.35 -3.32
CA ARG A 445 4.43 8.03 -2.70
C ARG A 445 3.71 8.03 -1.35
N PHE A 446 3.72 9.18 -0.68
CA PHE A 446 3.08 9.41 0.61
C PHE A 446 2.12 10.60 0.50
N PRO A 447 1.07 10.51 -0.33
CA PRO A 447 0.17 11.62 -0.55
C PRO A 447 -0.57 11.94 0.74
N GLN A 448 -0.24 13.05 1.34
CA GLN A 448 -1.00 13.63 2.45
C GLN A 448 -1.99 14.67 1.95
N THR A 449 -1.72 15.24 0.77
CA THR A 449 -2.60 16.13 0.02
C THR A 449 -2.17 16.11 -1.44
N ASP A 450 -3.08 16.38 -2.37
CA ASP A 450 -2.75 16.57 -3.79
C ASP A 450 -1.72 17.70 -4.03
N ALA A 451 -1.59 18.60 -3.06
CA ALA A 451 -0.66 19.75 -3.10
C ALA A 451 0.82 19.34 -3.01
N ARG A 452 1.14 18.13 -2.52
CA ARG A 452 2.54 17.71 -2.29
C ARG A 452 3.19 16.95 -3.43
N SER A 453 2.47 16.48 -4.41
CA SER A 453 3.03 15.68 -5.50
C SER A 453 4.10 16.44 -6.32
N GLY A 454 3.95 17.75 -6.46
CA GLY A 454 4.91 18.63 -7.14
C GLY A 454 5.98 19.26 -6.25
N GLU A 455 5.98 19.00 -4.93
CA GLU A 455 6.93 19.62 -4.01
C GLU A 455 8.30 18.95 -4.05
N ALA A 456 9.35 19.76 -3.81
CA ALA A 456 10.72 19.28 -3.69
C ALA A 456 10.89 18.39 -2.45
N VAL A 457 11.70 17.35 -2.59
CA VAL A 457 12.05 16.41 -1.52
C VAL A 457 13.34 16.84 -0.85
N LYS A 458 13.38 16.79 0.48
CA LYS A 458 14.61 17.05 1.25
C LYS A 458 15.31 15.74 1.58
N PHE A 459 16.61 15.68 1.27
CA PHE A 459 17.50 14.57 1.60
C PHE A 459 18.67 15.06 2.45
N ARG A 460 18.99 14.38 3.55
CA ARG A 460 20.07 14.78 4.45
C ARG A 460 21.12 13.69 4.58
N VAL A 461 22.38 14.11 4.58
CA VAL A 461 23.53 13.24 4.82
C VAL A 461 24.52 13.93 5.77
N ALA A 462 25.14 13.17 6.70
CA ALA A 462 26.14 13.74 7.60
C ALA A 462 27.37 14.21 6.83
N CYS A 463 27.83 15.43 7.15
CA CYS A 463 29.06 16.00 6.54
C CYS A 463 30.28 15.10 6.80
N SER A 464 30.39 14.48 7.98
CA SER A 464 31.48 13.57 8.36
C SER A 464 31.64 12.33 7.47
N ARG A 465 30.73 12.10 6.54
CA ARG A 465 30.75 10.96 5.62
C ARG A 465 31.22 11.30 4.21
N LEU A 466 31.51 12.56 3.97
CA LEU A 466 31.78 13.13 2.67
C LEU A 466 33.13 13.88 2.67
N PRO A 467 33.78 13.98 1.51
CA PRO A 467 34.94 14.86 1.37
C PRO A 467 34.61 16.29 1.75
N GLU A 468 35.58 17.00 2.28
CA GLU A 468 35.46 18.41 2.68
C GLU A 468 35.57 19.40 1.50
N LYS A 469 36.12 18.96 0.40
CA LYS A 469 36.36 19.78 -0.81
C LYS A 469 35.93 19.05 -2.08
N ASP A 470 35.74 19.79 -3.14
CA ASP A 470 35.48 19.28 -4.50
C ASP A 470 34.33 18.26 -4.57
N LEU A 471 33.31 18.48 -3.76
CA LEU A 471 32.13 17.61 -3.64
C LEU A 471 31.11 17.99 -4.69
N SER A 472 30.58 17.01 -5.39
CA SER A 472 29.40 17.16 -6.26
C SER A 472 28.33 16.14 -5.88
N PHE A 473 27.09 16.50 -6.14
CA PHE A 473 25.94 15.64 -5.97
C PHE A 473 25.28 15.35 -7.31
N SER A 474 24.80 14.13 -7.45
CA SER A 474 24.00 13.69 -8.58
C SER A 474 22.73 13.04 -8.09
N VAL A 475 21.59 13.40 -8.69
CA VAL A 475 20.29 12.83 -8.36
C VAL A 475 19.64 12.29 -9.62
N THR A 476 19.30 11.01 -9.61
CA THR A 476 18.61 10.32 -10.70
C THR A 476 17.22 9.88 -10.22
N ALA A 477 16.17 10.28 -10.92
CA ALA A 477 14.83 9.76 -10.69
C ALA A 477 14.67 8.39 -11.36
N ILE A 478 14.12 7.41 -10.64
CA ILE A 478 13.95 6.04 -11.09
C ILE A 478 12.49 5.64 -10.93
N SER A 479 11.86 5.14 -12.00
CA SER A 479 10.47 4.65 -11.95
C SER A 479 10.39 3.29 -11.26
N CYS A 480 9.17 2.85 -10.93
CA CYS A 480 8.93 1.49 -10.42
C CYS A 480 9.26 0.39 -11.46
N TRP A 481 9.46 0.76 -12.70
CA TRP A 481 9.88 -0.11 -13.81
C TRP A 481 11.40 -0.04 -14.11
N GLY A 482 12.19 0.60 -13.24
CA GLY A 482 13.64 0.73 -13.42
C GLY A 482 14.09 1.76 -14.46
N ARG A 483 13.17 2.50 -15.10
CA ARG A 483 13.54 3.56 -16.05
C ARG A 483 14.19 4.72 -15.30
N ARG A 484 15.28 5.26 -15.82
CA ARG A 484 16.11 6.27 -15.16
C ARG A 484 16.07 7.60 -15.91
N SER A 485 15.94 8.70 -15.18
CA SER A 485 16.04 10.05 -15.74
C SER A 485 17.48 10.40 -16.14
N VAL A 486 17.63 11.46 -16.91
CA VAL A 486 18.87 12.24 -16.92
C VAL A 486 19.12 12.75 -15.51
N PRO A 487 20.34 12.61 -14.95
CA PRO A 487 20.62 13.06 -13.58
C PRO A 487 20.68 14.59 -13.49
N LEU A 488 20.15 15.13 -12.39
CA LEU A 488 20.49 16.49 -11.97
C LEU A 488 21.84 16.49 -11.28
N MET A 489 22.69 17.45 -11.63
CA MET A 489 24.04 17.59 -11.09
C MET A 489 24.17 18.92 -10.33
N LEU A 490 24.93 18.90 -9.24
CA LEU A 490 25.25 20.09 -8.46
C LEU A 490 26.70 20.01 -7.96
N GLN A 491 27.52 21.02 -8.28
CA GLN A 491 28.81 21.21 -7.62
C GLN A 491 28.54 21.89 -6.28
N ALA A 492 28.93 21.27 -5.17
CA ALA A 492 28.77 21.84 -3.85
C ALA A 492 29.70 23.04 -3.65
N LYS A 493 29.15 24.11 -3.11
CA LYS A 493 29.92 25.28 -2.66
C LYS A 493 30.13 25.16 -1.15
N PHE A 494 31.38 25.28 -0.69
CA PHE A 494 31.76 25.14 0.71
C PHE A 494 31.78 26.49 1.42
#